data_6d2bd8b7e7e9301f322dce988d728f0b
#
_entry.id   6d2bd8b7e7e9301f322dce988d728f0b
#
_cell.length_a   1.000
_cell.length_b   1.000
_cell.length_c   1.000
_cell.angle_alpha   90.00
_cell.angle_beta   90.00
_cell.angle_gamma   90.00
#
_symmetry.space_group_name_H-M   'P 1'
#
loop_
_entity.id
_entity.type
_entity.pdbx_description
1 polymer ?
#
loop_
_entity_poly.entity_id
_entity_poly.type
_entity_poly.pdbx_seq_one_letter_code
_entity_poly.pdbx_strand_id
1 'polypeptide(L)'
;MNARVFILLLLLAARSAAAEHFPVTVESCGVPVTFNQAPQRAVINDINMAEMAFALHLQDRIVGLTGITGWYKLTPDFKAAMGAIPELAPKYPALETLLAAQPDFFFAGWNYGMKIGGDVTPEKLAPFGIKTLVLSESCVQAGGRPQKADMNLLYDDELKLGKIFGKQQEATALVEGWQRRLAALPARPAGQPPLKVFVYDSGEEKPFTSGKYAMPTAIIEAAGGRNVMDGLPASWTTASWE
;
A
#
# COMPACT_ATOMS: atom_id res chain seq x y z
N MET A 1 -42.16 -22.51 51.28
CA MET A 1 -42.00 -21.52 50.22
C MET A 1 -40.54 -21.50 49.81
N ASN A 2 -40.21 -22.26 48.76
CA ASN A 2 -38.79 -22.45 48.33
C ASN A 2 -38.49 -21.55 47.11
N ALA A 3 -37.69 -20.49 47.34
CA ALA A 3 -37.19 -19.63 46.28
C ALA A 3 -35.98 -20.30 45.58
N ARG A 4 -36.13 -20.71 44.33
CA ARG A 4 -35.05 -21.20 43.48
C ARG A 4 -34.38 -19.99 42.82
N VAL A 5 -33.17 -19.68 43.25
CA VAL A 5 -32.29 -18.70 42.60
C VAL A 5 -31.71 -19.35 41.37
N PHE A 6 -32.06 -18.87 40.18
CA PHE A 6 -31.41 -19.20 38.92
C PHE A 6 -30.17 -18.30 38.74
N ILE A 7 -28.98 -18.88 38.90
CA ILE A 7 -27.72 -18.21 38.54
C ILE A 7 -27.50 -18.44 37.04
N LEU A 8 -27.70 -17.36 36.28
CA LEU A 8 -27.41 -17.32 34.86
C LEU A 8 -25.88 -17.07 34.68
N LEU A 9 -25.11 -18.13 34.41
CA LEU A 9 -23.70 -18.01 34.03
C LEU A 9 -23.63 -17.47 32.59
N LEU A 10 -23.34 -16.19 32.44
CA LEU A 10 -22.88 -15.61 31.17
C LEU A 10 -21.45 -16.09 30.90
N LEU A 11 -21.30 -17.08 30.04
CA LEU A 11 -20.03 -17.45 29.42
C LEU A 11 -19.64 -16.34 28.43
N LEU A 12 -18.83 -15.38 28.87
CA LEU A 12 -18.08 -14.53 27.96
C LEU A 12 -17.06 -15.42 27.26
N ALA A 13 -17.35 -15.79 26.02
CA ALA A 13 -16.38 -16.35 25.10
C ALA A 13 -15.36 -15.25 24.77
N ALA A 14 -14.29 -15.14 25.55
CA ALA A 14 -13.13 -14.37 25.19
C ALA A 14 -12.57 -15.01 23.91
N ARG A 15 -12.82 -14.39 22.75
CA ARG A 15 -12.05 -14.69 21.53
C ARG A 15 -10.62 -14.31 21.83
N SER A 16 -9.79 -15.31 22.15
CA SER A 16 -8.33 -15.16 22.12
C SER A 16 -7.98 -14.75 20.70
N ALA A 17 -7.72 -13.46 20.46
CA ALA A 17 -6.94 -13.07 19.32
C ALA A 17 -5.64 -13.84 19.40
N ALA A 18 -5.39 -14.73 18.46
CA ALA A 18 -4.12 -15.44 18.38
C ALA A 18 -3.03 -14.37 18.31
N ALA A 19 -2.21 -14.26 19.34
CA ALA A 19 -1.08 -13.35 19.36
C ALA A 19 -0.20 -13.72 18.16
N GLU A 20 0.01 -12.80 17.25
CA GLU A 20 0.87 -13.05 16.10
C GLU A 20 2.27 -13.38 16.61
N HIS A 21 2.78 -14.53 16.16
CA HIS A 21 4.08 -15.03 16.59
C HIS A 21 5.17 -14.45 15.70
N PHE A 22 5.90 -13.47 16.21
CA PHE A 22 7.16 -13.04 15.62
C PHE A 22 8.26 -14.10 15.90
N PRO A 23 9.28 -14.26 15.02
CA PRO A 23 9.53 -13.45 13.82
C PRO A 23 8.61 -13.76 12.64
N VAL A 24 8.31 -12.73 11.83
CA VAL A 24 7.59 -12.89 10.56
C VAL A 24 8.50 -12.50 9.40
N THR A 25 8.38 -13.21 8.26
CA THR A 25 9.12 -12.90 7.05
C THR A 25 8.14 -12.61 5.92
N VAL A 26 8.37 -11.53 5.20
CA VAL A 26 7.66 -11.16 3.96
C VAL A 26 8.64 -11.03 2.81
N GLU A 27 8.14 -11.19 1.60
CA GLU A 27 8.93 -10.93 0.39
C GLU A 27 8.71 -9.48 -0.07
N SER A 28 9.80 -8.75 -0.28
CA SER A 28 9.82 -7.37 -0.75
C SER A 28 10.66 -7.31 -2.03
N CYS A 29 10.04 -7.20 -3.20
CA CYS A 29 10.67 -7.27 -4.53
C CYS A 29 11.60 -8.50 -4.69
N GLY A 30 11.17 -9.69 -4.26
CA GLY A 30 11.96 -10.92 -4.37
C GLY A 30 13.02 -11.11 -3.28
N VAL A 31 13.12 -10.17 -2.33
CA VAL A 31 14.06 -10.25 -1.19
C VAL A 31 13.29 -10.54 0.09
N PRO A 32 13.64 -11.59 0.85
CA PRO A 32 13.02 -11.87 2.13
C PRO A 32 13.43 -10.83 3.18
N VAL A 33 12.44 -10.23 3.86
CA VAL A 33 12.64 -9.29 4.96
C VAL A 33 12.00 -9.87 6.21
N THR A 34 12.80 -10.08 7.26
CA THR A 34 12.35 -10.67 8.53
C THR A 34 12.19 -9.60 9.60
N PHE A 35 11.04 -9.58 10.24
CA PHE A 35 10.70 -8.72 11.37
C PHE A 35 10.65 -9.56 12.65
N ASN A 36 11.45 -9.21 13.64
CA ASN A 36 11.48 -9.90 14.94
C ASN A 36 10.37 -9.41 15.88
N GLN A 37 9.79 -8.27 15.57
CA GLN A 37 8.66 -7.65 16.27
C GLN A 37 7.94 -6.67 15.31
N ALA A 38 6.71 -6.28 15.63
CA ALA A 38 5.99 -5.28 14.88
C ALA A 38 6.71 -3.92 14.97
N PRO A 39 6.85 -3.20 13.85
CA PRO A 39 7.43 -1.86 13.84
C PRO A 39 6.67 -0.91 14.78
N GLN A 40 7.42 -0.01 15.41
CA GLN A 40 6.87 0.99 16.33
C GLN A 40 7.01 2.42 15.81
N ARG A 41 7.88 2.63 14.82
CA ARG A 41 8.24 3.94 14.27
C ARG A 41 8.31 3.88 12.75
N ALA A 42 7.15 3.77 12.12
CA ALA A 42 7.07 3.72 10.66
C ALA A 42 7.18 5.11 10.03
N VAL A 43 7.92 5.21 8.94
CA VAL A 43 7.77 6.29 7.96
C VAL A 43 7.16 5.70 6.69
N ILE A 44 6.18 6.42 6.12
CA ILE A 44 5.48 5.96 4.93
C ILE A 44 5.54 7.05 3.87
N ASN A 45 5.89 6.65 2.66
CA ASN A 45 5.97 7.55 1.53
C ASN A 45 4.73 7.43 0.65
N ASP A 46 4.29 8.57 0.13
CA ASP A 46 3.20 8.70 -0.83
C ASP A 46 1.80 8.43 -0.26
N ILE A 47 0.79 9.05 -0.89
CA ILE A 47 -0.60 9.02 -0.40
C ILE A 47 -1.22 7.62 -0.46
N ASN A 48 -0.93 6.86 -1.53
CA ASN A 48 -1.47 5.52 -1.73
C ASN A 48 -0.98 4.55 -0.63
N MET A 49 0.30 4.58 -0.29
CA MET A 49 0.86 3.74 0.77
C MET A 49 0.41 4.20 2.16
N ALA A 50 0.22 5.52 2.36
CA ALA A 50 -0.35 6.04 3.59
C ALA A 50 -1.80 5.58 3.77
N GLU A 51 -2.62 5.59 2.72
CA GLU A 51 -4.01 5.10 2.77
C GLU A 51 -4.09 3.60 3.07
N MET A 52 -3.16 2.77 2.56
CA MET A 52 -3.05 1.35 2.92
C MET A 52 -2.80 1.19 4.42
N ALA A 53 -1.84 1.93 4.97
CA ALA A 53 -1.56 1.88 6.41
C ALA A 53 -2.73 2.41 7.26
N PHE A 54 -3.44 3.43 6.79
CA PHE A 54 -4.62 3.96 7.48
C PHE A 54 -5.79 2.99 7.46
N ALA A 55 -5.94 2.20 6.38
CA ALA A 55 -6.96 1.16 6.30
C ALA A 55 -6.77 0.05 7.35
N LEU A 56 -5.53 -0.18 7.80
CA LEU A 56 -5.19 -1.07 8.91
C LEU A 56 -5.13 -0.36 10.28
N HIS A 57 -5.51 0.90 10.36
CA HIS A 57 -5.45 1.69 11.60
C HIS A 57 -4.06 1.70 12.25
N LEU A 58 -3.02 2.00 11.44
CA LEU A 58 -1.62 2.03 11.88
C LEU A 58 -1.13 3.43 12.27
N GLN A 59 -2.00 4.43 12.38
CA GLN A 59 -1.62 5.83 12.62
C GLN A 59 -0.77 6.01 13.88
N ASP A 60 -1.03 5.25 14.94
CA ASP A 60 -0.26 5.25 16.20
C ASP A 60 1.16 4.69 16.07
N ARG A 61 1.47 4.04 14.96
CA ARG A 61 2.79 3.48 14.62
C ARG A 61 3.56 4.36 13.63
N ILE A 62 2.93 5.39 13.07
CA ILE A 62 3.52 6.24 12.04
C ILE A 62 4.12 7.49 12.69
N VAL A 63 5.43 7.66 12.56
CA VAL A 63 6.16 8.83 13.06
C VAL A 63 6.34 9.92 12.01
N GLY A 64 6.01 9.63 10.75
CA GLY A 64 6.04 10.62 9.69
C GLY A 64 5.60 10.09 8.34
N LEU A 65 5.13 11.02 7.50
CA LEU A 65 4.84 10.79 6.09
C LEU A 65 5.82 11.56 5.22
N THR A 66 6.03 11.11 4.00
CA THR A 66 6.82 11.81 2.99
C THR A 66 6.13 11.74 1.63
N GLY A 67 6.39 12.69 0.74
CA GLY A 67 5.86 12.63 -0.63
C GLY A 67 4.36 12.89 -0.74
N ILE A 68 3.79 13.75 0.11
CA ILE A 68 2.35 14.00 0.16
C ILE A 68 2.03 15.35 -0.50
N THR A 69 2.28 16.47 0.19
CA THR A 69 1.81 17.79 -0.26
C THR A 69 2.58 18.32 -1.47
N GLY A 70 3.75 17.78 -1.76
CA GLY A 70 4.56 18.14 -2.94
C GLY A 70 3.99 17.60 -4.25
N TRP A 71 3.04 16.66 -4.18
CA TRP A 71 2.43 15.99 -5.35
C TRP A 71 0.91 16.09 -5.37
N TYR A 72 0.24 16.11 -4.21
CA TYR A 72 -1.20 15.94 -4.10
C TYR A 72 -1.91 17.10 -3.41
N LYS A 73 -3.15 17.34 -3.84
CA LYS A 73 -4.12 18.13 -3.07
C LYS A 73 -4.88 17.19 -2.14
N LEU A 74 -4.69 17.38 -0.84
CA LEU A 74 -5.28 16.51 0.17
C LEU A 74 -6.79 16.70 0.29
N THR A 75 -7.50 15.57 0.26
CA THR A 75 -8.94 15.54 0.57
C THR A 75 -9.18 15.78 2.07
N PRO A 76 -10.40 16.24 2.47
CA PRO A 76 -10.75 16.34 3.88
C PRO A 76 -10.62 15.00 4.64
N ASP A 77 -10.98 13.89 3.99
CA ASP A 77 -10.94 12.55 4.60
C ASP A 77 -9.49 12.10 4.85
N PHE A 78 -8.58 12.34 3.88
CA PHE A 78 -7.17 12.04 4.09
C PHE A 78 -6.57 12.87 5.23
N LYS A 79 -6.90 14.18 5.30
CA LYS A 79 -6.45 15.06 6.39
C LYS A 79 -6.95 14.59 7.74
N ALA A 80 -8.20 14.14 7.81
CA ALA A 80 -8.78 13.59 9.04
C ALA A 80 -8.08 12.29 9.45
N ALA A 81 -7.80 11.38 8.50
CA ALA A 81 -7.09 10.13 8.75
C ALA A 81 -5.62 10.35 9.15
N MET A 82 -4.94 11.32 8.52
CA MET A 82 -3.57 11.71 8.84
C MET A 82 -3.46 12.31 10.25
N GLY A 83 -4.44 13.08 10.67
CA GLY A 83 -4.47 13.70 12.00
C GLY A 83 -3.23 14.56 12.28
N ALA A 84 -2.52 14.24 13.38
CA ALA A 84 -1.32 14.94 13.82
C ALA A 84 0.00 14.34 13.28
N ILE A 85 -0.05 13.33 12.42
CA ILE A 85 1.17 12.74 11.85
C ILE A 85 1.90 13.80 11.02
N PRO A 86 3.19 14.09 11.30
CA PRO A 86 3.92 15.12 10.57
C PRO A 86 4.30 14.66 9.16
N GLU A 87 4.29 15.58 8.21
CA GLU A 87 4.96 15.38 6.93
C GLU A 87 6.43 15.79 7.07
N LEU A 88 7.35 14.82 6.94
CA LEU A 88 8.79 15.01 7.10
C LEU A 88 9.44 15.65 5.86
N ALA A 89 8.90 15.33 4.69
CA ALA A 89 9.33 15.88 3.40
C ALA A 89 8.14 15.93 2.44
N PRO A 90 7.88 17.09 1.77
CA PRO A 90 6.75 17.20 0.82
C PRO A 90 6.90 16.32 -0.42
N LYS A 91 8.15 15.96 -0.75
CA LYS A 91 8.52 15.06 -1.85
C LYS A 91 9.33 13.88 -1.30
N TYR A 92 10.20 13.28 -2.12
CA TYR A 92 11.04 12.16 -1.69
C TYR A 92 11.98 12.59 -0.56
N PRO A 93 12.11 11.77 0.49
CA PRO A 93 12.96 12.14 1.62
C PRO A 93 14.43 12.01 1.27
N ALA A 94 15.26 12.87 1.86
CA ALA A 94 16.69 12.62 1.97
C ALA A 94 16.97 11.58 3.06
N LEU A 95 18.14 10.93 3.00
CA LEU A 95 18.56 9.97 4.01
C LEU A 95 18.59 10.59 5.41
N GLU A 96 19.12 11.80 5.52
CA GLU A 96 19.22 12.54 6.78
C GLU A 96 17.85 12.82 7.39
N THR A 97 16.85 13.12 6.57
CA THR A 97 15.46 13.32 7.00
C THR A 97 14.88 12.06 7.64
N LEU A 98 15.13 10.90 7.00
CA LEU A 98 14.70 9.62 7.56
C LEU A 98 15.45 9.31 8.86
N LEU A 99 16.78 9.44 8.89
CA LEU A 99 17.58 9.16 10.08
C LEU A 99 17.19 10.05 11.26
N ALA A 100 16.87 11.33 11.02
CA ALA A 100 16.41 12.24 12.05
C ALA A 100 15.08 11.81 12.69
N ALA A 101 14.19 11.16 11.94
CA ALA A 101 12.94 10.62 12.46
C ALA A 101 13.12 9.29 13.22
N GLN A 102 14.30 8.66 13.15
CA GLN A 102 14.65 7.40 13.79
C GLN A 102 13.59 6.29 13.56
N PRO A 103 13.20 6.00 12.31
CA PRO A 103 12.25 4.95 12.05
C PRO A 103 12.89 3.57 12.19
N ASP A 104 12.07 2.57 12.49
CA ASP A 104 12.42 1.14 12.42
C ASP A 104 11.85 0.47 11.15
N PHE A 105 10.98 1.20 10.42
CA PHE A 105 10.34 0.73 9.21
C PHE A 105 10.12 1.88 8.22
N PHE A 106 10.33 1.58 6.94
CA PHE A 106 10.03 2.48 5.83
C PHE A 106 9.24 1.76 4.74
N PHE A 107 8.04 2.25 4.44
CA PHE A 107 7.23 1.78 3.33
C PHE A 107 7.29 2.80 2.20
N ALA A 108 7.88 2.40 1.08
CA ALA A 108 8.09 3.23 -0.09
C ALA A 108 8.19 2.35 -1.33
N GLY A 109 8.34 2.95 -2.50
CA GLY A 109 8.54 2.21 -3.75
C GLY A 109 9.66 2.81 -4.58
N TRP A 110 10.10 2.08 -5.60
CA TRP A 110 11.00 2.59 -6.60
C TRP A 110 10.30 3.68 -7.43
N ASN A 111 10.88 4.87 -7.47
CA ASN A 111 10.26 6.10 -7.95
C ASN A 111 9.04 6.59 -7.10
N TYR A 112 8.88 6.02 -5.89
CA TYR A 112 7.93 6.44 -4.87
C TYR A 112 8.66 6.51 -3.51
N GLY A 113 9.55 7.50 -3.35
CA GLY A 113 10.37 7.69 -2.16
C GLY A 113 11.76 7.04 -2.23
N MET A 114 11.97 6.05 -3.09
CA MET A 114 13.27 5.45 -3.37
C MET A 114 13.67 5.69 -4.82
N LYS A 115 14.99 5.70 -5.08
CA LYS A 115 15.54 5.84 -6.42
C LYS A 115 16.70 4.86 -6.59
N ILE A 116 16.73 4.18 -7.73
CA ILE A 116 17.85 3.28 -8.08
C ILE A 116 19.15 4.07 -8.12
N GLY A 117 20.18 3.58 -7.40
CA GLY A 117 21.46 4.27 -7.25
C GLY A 117 21.41 5.49 -6.31
N GLY A 118 20.25 5.83 -5.74
CA GLY A 118 20.08 6.91 -4.77
C GLY A 118 20.57 6.54 -3.37
N ASP A 119 20.39 7.47 -2.42
CA ASP A 119 20.80 7.29 -1.02
C ASP A 119 19.72 6.65 -0.14
N VAL A 120 18.48 6.67 -0.58
CA VAL A 120 17.35 6.01 0.10
C VAL A 120 17.01 4.75 -0.67
N THR A 121 17.57 3.63 -0.22
CA THR A 121 17.30 2.28 -0.76
C THR A 121 17.27 1.26 0.39
N PRO A 122 16.66 0.08 0.22
CA PRO A 122 16.63 -0.95 1.27
C PRO A 122 18.02 -1.30 1.80
N GLU A 123 19.01 -1.43 0.90
CA GLU A 123 20.39 -1.80 1.25
C GLU A 123 21.10 -0.70 2.06
N LYS A 124 20.84 0.57 1.74
CA LYS A 124 21.43 1.72 2.44
C LYS A 124 20.74 2.02 3.77
N LEU A 125 19.47 1.67 3.91
CA LEU A 125 18.71 1.84 5.17
C LEU A 125 18.95 0.72 6.18
N ALA A 126 19.23 -0.51 5.71
CA ALA A 126 19.43 -1.68 6.56
C ALA A 126 20.53 -1.52 7.64
N PRO A 127 21.71 -0.88 7.37
CA PRO A 127 22.74 -0.65 8.39
C PRO A 127 22.27 0.22 9.56
N PHE A 128 21.24 1.03 9.37
CA PHE A 128 20.62 1.86 10.42
C PHE A 128 19.48 1.17 11.15
N GLY A 129 19.25 -0.14 10.88
CA GLY A 129 18.17 -0.91 11.50
C GLY A 129 16.79 -0.63 10.89
N ILE A 130 16.72 0.15 9.82
CA ILE A 130 15.47 0.49 9.14
C ILE A 130 15.12 -0.62 8.15
N LYS A 131 14.06 -1.37 8.42
CA LYS A 131 13.55 -2.39 7.50
C LYS A 131 12.59 -1.76 6.49
N THR A 132 12.59 -2.27 5.26
CA THR A 132 11.78 -1.69 4.20
C THR A 132 10.80 -2.72 3.63
N LEU A 133 9.57 -2.26 3.40
CA LEU A 133 8.66 -2.89 2.45
C LEU A 133 8.66 -2.02 1.18
N VAL A 134 8.91 -2.64 0.04
CA VAL A 134 8.87 -1.97 -1.26
C VAL A 134 7.50 -2.24 -1.89
N LEU A 135 6.82 -1.19 -2.32
CA LEU A 135 5.54 -1.29 -3.03
C LEU A 135 5.67 -2.20 -4.25
N SER A 136 4.90 -3.29 -4.29
CA SER A 136 5.06 -4.37 -5.27
C SER A 136 4.95 -3.92 -6.72
N GLU A 137 4.06 -2.95 -7.03
CA GLU A 137 3.94 -2.34 -8.35
C GLU A 137 5.27 -1.77 -8.84
N SER A 138 6.07 -1.22 -7.95
CA SER A 138 7.32 -0.53 -8.28
C SER A 138 8.51 -1.48 -8.49
N CYS A 139 8.40 -2.76 -8.15
CA CYS A 139 9.50 -3.73 -8.26
C CYS A 139 10.03 -3.88 -9.69
N VAL A 140 9.19 -3.66 -10.69
CA VAL A 140 9.58 -3.66 -12.10
C VAL A 140 10.69 -2.65 -12.41
N GLN A 141 10.76 -1.55 -11.68
CA GLN A 141 11.79 -0.52 -11.85
C GLN A 141 13.18 -0.97 -11.41
N ALA A 142 13.27 -1.89 -10.45
CA ALA A 142 14.52 -2.43 -9.93
C ALA A 142 14.95 -3.75 -10.62
N GLY A 143 14.47 -4.00 -11.85
CA GLY A 143 14.80 -5.22 -12.58
C GLY A 143 13.99 -6.45 -12.15
N GLY A 144 12.93 -6.25 -11.38
CA GLY A 144 11.92 -7.28 -11.11
C GLY A 144 11.30 -7.77 -12.41
N ARG A 145 10.79 -9.00 -12.42
CA ARG A 145 10.13 -9.54 -13.62
C ARG A 145 8.94 -8.66 -13.98
N PRO A 146 8.87 -8.16 -15.24
CA PRO A 146 7.72 -7.39 -15.68
C PRO A 146 6.46 -8.27 -15.59
N GLN A 147 5.55 -7.89 -14.73
CA GLN A 147 4.26 -8.53 -14.56
C GLN A 147 3.17 -7.51 -14.83
N LYS A 148 2.16 -7.91 -15.62
CA LYS A 148 0.97 -7.08 -15.79
C LYS A 148 0.35 -6.82 -14.42
N ALA A 149 0.03 -5.55 -14.15
CA ALA A 149 -0.63 -5.19 -12.91
C ALA A 149 -2.03 -5.83 -12.84
N ASP A 150 -2.36 -6.38 -11.69
CA ASP A 150 -3.70 -6.81 -11.31
C ASP A 150 -3.98 -6.42 -9.84
N MET A 151 -5.20 -6.63 -9.39
CA MET A 151 -5.59 -6.24 -8.04
C MET A 151 -4.87 -7.03 -6.94
N ASN A 152 -4.23 -8.17 -7.27
CA ASN A 152 -3.48 -8.95 -6.29
C ASN A 152 -2.23 -8.20 -5.81
N LEU A 153 -1.63 -7.31 -6.62
CA LEU A 153 -0.53 -6.47 -6.16
C LEU A 153 -0.91 -5.65 -4.91
N LEU A 154 -2.10 -5.02 -4.94
CA LEU A 154 -2.62 -4.27 -3.79
C LEU A 154 -2.96 -5.21 -2.62
N TYR A 155 -3.63 -6.33 -2.91
CA TYR A 155 -4.05 -7.28 -1.88
C TYR A 155 -2.85 -7.89 -1.16
N ASP A 156 -1.81 -8.28 -1.91
CA ASP A 156 -0.60 -8.87 -1.37
C ASP A 156 0.18 -7.88 -0.49
N ASP A 157 0.29 -6.62 -0.92
CA ASP A 157 0.97 -5.60 -0.13
C ASP A 157 0.21 -5.26 1.16
N GLU A 158 -1.13 -5.23 1.11
CA GLU A 158 -1.96 -5.06 2.30
C GLU A 158 -1.81 -6.22 3.29
N LEU A 159 -1.81 -7.46 2.78
CA LEU A 159 -1.57 -8.66 3.61
C LEU A 159 -0.17 -8.68 4.21
N LYS A 160 0.86 -8.23 3.46
CA LYS A 160 2.22 -8.07 3.99
C LYS A 160 2.26 -7.03 5.11
N LEU A 161 1.61 -5.86 4.93
CA LEU A 161 1.50 -4.86 5.99
C LEU A 161 0.83 -5.44 7.24
N GLY A 162 -0.30 -6.14 7.07
CA GLY A 162 -0.97 -6.82 8.17
C GLY A 162 -0.04 -7.77 8.91
N LYS A 163 0.72 -8.58 8.18
CA LYS A 163 1.69 -9.53 8.76
C LYS A 163 2.83 -8.81 9.49
N ILE A 164 3.38 -7.72 8.92
CA ILE A 164 4.47 -6.94 9.50
C ILE A 164 4.04 -6.27 10.81
N PHE A 165 2.81 -5.76 10.87
CA PHE A 165 2.33 -4.98 12.02
C PHE A 165 1.50 -5.78 13.03
N GLY A 166 1.40 -7.12 12.87
CA GLY A 166 0.61 -7.94 13.76
C GLY A 166 -0.90 -7.74 13.62
N LYS A 167 -1.36 -7.42 12.40
CA LYS A 167 -2.74 -7.11 12.00
C LYS A 167 -3.26 -8.06 10.90
N GLN A 168 -2.78 -9.30 10.91
CA GLN A 168 -3.06 -10.23 9.82
C GLN A 168 -4.55 -10.53 9.66
N GLN A 169 -5.29 -10.63 10.76
CA GLN A 169 -6.73 -10.90 10.71
C GLN A 169 -7.49 -9.71 10.11
N GLU A 170 -7.14 -8.49 10.52
CA GLU A 170 -7.72 -7.25 10.01
C GLU A 170 -7.41 -7.06 8.52
N ALA A 171 -6.16 -7.29 8.09
CA ALA A 171 -5.76 -7.21 6.69
C ALA A 171 -6.51 -8.25 5.83
N THR A 172 -6.63 -9.49 6.31
CA THR A 172 -7.39 -10.54 5.63
C THR A 172 -8.85 -10.15 5.46
N ALA A 173 -9.51 -9.70 6.53
CA ALA A 173 -10.91 -9.28 6.49
C ALA A 173 -11.12 -8.08 5.55
N LEU A 174 -10.18 -7.13 5.52
CA LEU A 174 -10.19 -5.96 4.64
C LEU A 174 -10.08 -6.38 3.17
N VAL A 175 -9.09 -7.20 2.83
CA VAL A 175 -8.87 -7.70 1.47
C VAL A 175 -10.06 -8.53 0.99
N GLU A 176 -10.58 -9.45 1.80
CA GLU A 176 -11.81 -10.20 1.47
C GLU A 176 -13.01 -9.27 1.27
N GLY A 177 -13.10 -8.19 2.04
CA GLY A 177 -14.12 -7.15 1.87
C GLY A 177 -14.01 -6.45 0.52
N TRP A 178 -12.81 -6.10 0.09
CA TRP A 178 -12.56 -5.50 -1.23
C TRP A 178 -12.89 -6.48 -2.36
N GLN A 179 -12.44 -7.73 -2.25
CA GLN A 179 -12.71 -8.78 -3.23
C GLN A 179 -14.23 -9.03 -3.38
N ARG A 180 -14.97 -9.11 -2.27
CA ARG A 180 -16.43 -9.26 -2.31
C ARG A 180 -17.12 -8.07 -2.99
N ARG A 181 -16.70 -6.84 -2.69
CA ARG A 181 -17.26 -5.64 -3.34
C ARG A 181 -16.97 -5.62 -4.84
N LEU A 182 -15.77 -6.00 -5.24
CA LEU A 182 -15.38 -6.09 -6.64
C LEU A 182 -16.19 -7.18 -7.37
N ALA A 183 -16.32 -8.36 -6.77
CA ALA A 183 -17.13 -9.45 -7.33
C ALA A 183 -18.62 -9.14 -7.44
N ALA A 184 -19.13 -8.21 -6.62
CA ALA A 184 -20.52 -7.78 -6.64
C ALA A 184 -20.82 -6.72 -7.74
N LEU A 185 -19.80 -6.22 -8.44
CA LEU A 185 -20.02 -5.31 -9.55
C LEU A 185 -20.82 -5.98 -10.67
N PRO A 186 -21.78 -5.27 -11.29
CA PRO A 186 -22.55 -5.82 -12.39
C PRO A 186 -21.63 -6.25 -13.55
N ALA A 187 -21.84 -7.46 -14.05
CA ALA A 187 -21.16 -7.86 -15.26
C ALA A 187 -21.54 -6.95 -16.42
N ARG A 188 -20.56 -6.61 -17.25
CA ARG A 188 -20.83 -5.84 -18.45
C ARG A 188 -21.77 -6.62 -19.38
N PRO A 189 -22.74 -5.97 -20.00
CA PRO A 189 -23.64 -6.64 -20.96
C PRO A 189 -22.84 -7.34 -22.07
N ALA A 190 -23.26 -8.55 -22.42
CA ALA A 190 -22.62 -9.34 -23.46
C ALA A 190 -22.64 -8.57 -24.80
N GLY A 191 -21.54 -8.64 -25.56
CA GLY A 191 -21.41 -8.01 -26.87
C GLY A 191 -21.03 -6.52 -26.84
N GLN A 192 -20.98 -5.87 -25.67
CA GLN A 192 -20.47 -4.50 -25.59
C GLN A 192 -18.94 -4.48 -25.44
N PRO A 193 -18.22 -3.67 -26.23
CA PRO A 193 -16.77 -3.50 -26.05
C PRO A 193 -16.46 -2.82 -24.72
N PRO A 194 -15.29 -3.07 -24.11
CA PRO A 194 -14.88 -2.37 -22.90
C PRO A 194 -14.79 -0.86 -23.14
N LEU A 195 -15.20 -0.08 -22.12
CA LEU A 195 -15.00 1.37 -22.15
C LEU A 195 -13.50 1.64 -22.23
N LYS A 196 -13.11 2.45 -23.20
CA LYS A 196 -11.72 2.92 -23.32
C LYS A 196 -11.48 4.03 -22.32
N VAL A 197 -10.45 3.88 -21.49
CA VAL A 197 -10.07 4.82 -20.44
C VAL A 197 -8.64 5.27 -20.69
N PHE A 198 -8.39 6.57 -20.64
CA PHE A 198 -7.07 7.16 -20.62
C PHE A 198 -6.79 7.71 -19.22
N VAL A 199 -5.64 7.36 -18.65
CA VAL A 199 -5.18 7.90 -17.36
C VAL A 199 -4.28 9.09 -17.63
N TYR A 200 -4.70 10.27 -17.22
CA TYR A 200 -3.86 11.47 -17.26
C TYR A 200 -3.42 11.82 -15.85
N ASP A 201 -2.11 11.81 -15.61
CA ASP A 201 -1.51 12.24 -14.36
C ASP A 201 -1.04 13.70 -14.47
N SER A 202 -0.17 13.96 -15.43
CA SER A 202 0.47 15.26 -15.62
C SER A 202 1.03 15.41 -17.04
N GLY A 203 1.65 16.55 -17.33
CA GLY A 203 2.34 16.82 -18.59
C GLY A 203 1.45 17.45 -19.67
N GLU A 204 1.78 18.68 -20.08
CA GLU A 204 1.02 19.44 -21.09
C GLU A 204 1.35 18.99 -22.52
N GLU A 205 2.63 18.99 -22.89
CA GLU A 205 3.07 18.62 -24.25
C GLU A 205 3.03 17.11 -24.49
N LYS A 206 3.39 16.34 -23.47
CA LYS A 206 3.36 14.87 -23.48
C LYS A 206 2.76 14.38 -22.18
N PRO A 207 1.68 13.61 -22.22
CA PRO A 207 1.02 13.14 -21.01
C PRO A 207 1.89 12.12 -20.27
N PHE A 208 2.01 12.27 -18.96
CA PHE A 208 2.49 11.21 -18.09
C PHE A 208 1.29 10.33 -17.73
N THR A 209 1.42 9.04 -17.94
CA THR A 209 0.30 8.10 -17.92
C THR A 209 0.67 6.73 -17.39
N SER A 210 -0.36 5.96 -17.06
CA SER A 210 -0.28 4.59 -16.58
C SER A 210 -0.16 3.60 -17.74
N GLY A 211 0.89 2.80 -17.73
CA GLY A 211 1.10 1.69 -18.66
C GLY A 211 0.61 0.35 -18.11
N LYS A 212 1.10 -0.74 -18.72
CA LYS A 212 0.67 -2.13 -18.46
C LYS A 212 0.91 -2.59 -17.02
N TYR A 213 1.94 -2.05 -16.36
CA TYR A 213 2.42 -2.54 -15.07
C TYR A 213 1.96 -1.66 -13.89
N ALA A 214 1.13 -0.63 -14.12
CA ALA A 214 0.66 0.28 -13.10
C ALA A 214 -0.73 -0.07 -12.57
N MET A 215 -0.99 0.19 -11.31
CA MET A 215 -2.26 -0.10 -10.63
C MET A 215 -3.49 0.55 -11.28
N PRO A 216 -3.45 1.78 -11.84
CA PRO A 216 -4.63 2.31 -12.54
C PRO A 216 -5.09 1.42 -13.69
N THR A 217 -4.18 0.75 -14.42
CA THR A 217 -4.56 -0.22 -15.45
C THR A 217 -5.30 -1.42 -14.83
N ALA A 218 -4.82 -1.95 -13.72
CA ALA A 218 -5.48 -3.03 -12.99
C ALA A 218 -6.90 -2.63 -12.50
N ILE A 219 -7.04 -1.43 -11.97
CA ILE A 219 -8.34 -0.89 -11.47
C ILE A 219 -9.33 -0.72 -12.61
N ILE A 220 -8.90 -0.16 -13.74
CA ILE A 220 -9.74 0.01 -14.94
C ILE A 220 -10.24 -1.34 -15.44
N GLU A 221 -9.37 -2.34 -15.52
CA GLU A 221 -9.73 -3.68 -15.98
C GLU A 221 -10.66 -4.39 -14.99
N ALA A 222 -10.39 -4.28 -13.69
CA ALA A 222 -11.27 -4.81 -12.65
C ALA A 222 -12.67 -4.20 -12.69
N ALA A 223 -12.79 -2.93 -13.10
CA ALA A 223 -14.06 -2.24 -13.35
C ALA A 223 -14.69 -2.58 -14.71
N GLY A 224 -14.10 -3.48 -15.51
CA GLY A 224 -14.61 -3.88 -16.84
C GLY A 224 -14.26 -2.89 -17.98
N GLY A 225 -13.41 -1.90 -17.72
CA GLY A 225 -12.86 -0.99 -18.73
C GLY A 225 -11.60 -1.54 -19.41
N ARG A 226 -10.99 -0.72 -20.25
CA ARG A 226 -9.70 -0.97 -20.87
C ARG A 226 -8.87 0.32 -20.86
N ASN A 227 -7.68 0.27 -20.30
CA ASN A 227 -6.71 1.36 -20.45
C ASN A 227 -6.21 1.40 -21.91
N VAL A 228 -6.31 2.56 -22.58
CA VAL A 228 -5.82 2.68 -23.96
C VAL A 228 -4.30 2.56 -24.06
N MET A 229 -3.59 2.71 -22.95
CA MET A 229 -2.14 2.57 -22.84
C MET A 229 -1.69 1.22 -22.27
N ASP A 230 -2.58 0.20 -22.20
CA ASP A 230 -2.29 -1.15 -21.69
C ASP A 230 -1.24 -1.93 -22.50
N GLY A 231 -0.92 -1.46 -23.71
CA GLY A 231 0.16 -1.98 -24.54
C GLY A 231 1.57 -1.47 -24.17
N LEU A 232 1.68 -0.38 -23.40
CA LEU A 232 2.99 0.17 -23.02
C LEU A 232 3.64 -0.68 -21.92
N PRO A 233 4.85 -1.25 -22.16
CA PRO A 233 5.52 -2.13 -21.21
C PRO A 233 6.22 -1.34 -20.10
N ALA A 234 5.47 -0.52 -19.41
CA ALA A 234 5.92 0.35 -18.32
C ALA A 234 4.88 0.39 -17.20
N SER A 235 5.30 0.80 -16.00
CA SER A 235 4.37 1.21 -14.94
C SER A 235 3.85 2.61 -15.28
N TRP A 236 4.59 3.65 -14.97
CA TRP A 236 4.30 5.02 -15.35
C TRP A 236 5.29 5.51 -16.40
N THR A 237 4.82 6.20 -17.41
CA THR A 237 5.65 6.67 -18.52
C THR A 237 5.05 7.87 -19.23
N THR A 238 5.88 8.59 -19.95
CA THR A 238 5.45 9.64 -20.88
C THR A 238 5.00 9.00 -22.18
N ALA A 239 3.83 9.40 -22.68
CA ALA A 239 3.27 8.96 -23.96
C ALA A 239 3.14 10.14 -24.95
N SER A 240 2.56 9.88 -26.13
CA SER A 240 2.15 10.90 -27.08
C SER A 240 0.63 11.11 -26.98
N TRP A 241 0.16 12.30 -27.37
CA TRP A 241 -1.26 12.56 -27.57
C TRP A 241 -1.79 11.98 -28.89
N GLU A 242 -0.90 11.53 -29.78
CA GLU A 242 -1.20 10.93 -31.09
C GLU A 242 -1.42 9.42 -31.00
#